data_07006ba3643bcbd36d028f31e9eceb58
#
_entry.id   07006ba3643bcbd36d028f31e9eceb58
#
_cell.length_a   1.000
_cell.length_b   1.000
_cell.length_c   1.000
_cell.angle_alpha   90.00
_cell.angle_beta   90.00
_cell.angle_gamma   90.00
#
_symmetry.space_group_name_H-M   'P 1'
#
loop_
_entity.id
_entity.type
_entity.pdbx_description
1 polymer ?
#
loop_
_entity_poly.entity_id
_entity_poly.type
_entity_poly.pdbx_seq_one_letter_code
_entity_poly.pdbx_strand_id
1 'polypeptide(L)'
;MKFLGVILLASFLLIATFLIGLIPLYYIDKQKSSIVTNQEGADSVSDFTTNADTQTINDDVSSYRVKIAVLSQFGIGMLLGTSFMLVIPEGIKACVEHDGNVGVNLLIGFLGVYVLDRLVTLWVSRKQTVYTHDAVKFQSWKDIINHPRQIWMNLIQNNVVFALFIHGLSDGIALGTTTNNDSLLIVVLIAIVIHKIPAVLSLTSLMVSRQNLMKWEVICNVFLFASSTPIGYIVLSLLNLSHSPTMDWISGNLLLMSGGSLLYASFTAFVGGDSHDHDLSVEQEVVLPHDESVYVLIGVCIPLVISYCISEE
;
A
#
# COMPACT_ATOMS: atom_id res chain seq x y z
N MET A 1 10.15 -1.57 -27.87
CA MET A 1 11.22 -0.80 -27.18
C MET A 1 12.55 -1.56 -27.16
N LYS A 2 13.71 -0.85 -27.15
CA LYS A 2 15.01 -1.51 -26.94
C LYS A 2 15.13 -1.98 -25.48
N PHE A 3 15.80 -3.08 -25.20
CA PHE A 3 16.01 -3.65 -23.86
C PHE A 3 16.40 -2.61 -22.79
N LEU A 4 17.25 -1.65 -23.17
CA LEU A 4 17.65 -0.54 -22.31
C LEU A 4 16.44 0.33 -21.88
N GLY A 5 15.48 0.58 -22.77
CA GLY A 5 14.27 1.34 -22.46
C GLY A 5 13.38 0.64 -21.43
N VAL A 6 13.28 -0.70 -21.51
CA VAL A 6 12.54 -1.49 -20.52
C VAL A 6 13.17 -1.36 -19.13
N ILE A 7 14.51 -1.46 -19.03
CA ILE A 7 15.20 -1.32 -17.75
C ILE A 7 15.07 0.10 -17.19
N LEU A 8 15.21 1.13 -18.04
CA LEU A 8 15.08 2.53 -17.60
C LEU A 8 13.67 2.82 -17.06
N LEU A 9 12.64 2.36 -17.77
CA LEU A 9 11.25 2.56 -17.33
C LEU A 9 10.93 1.80 -16.05
N ALA A 10 11.38 0.54 -15.95
CA ALA A 10 11.24 -0.26 -14.74
C ALA A 10 11.93 0.40 -13.52
N SER A 11 13.15 0.92 -13.73
CA SER A 11 13.91 1.62 -12.69
C SER A 11 13.21 2.93 -12.26
N PHE A 12 12.67 3.67 -13.21
CA PHE A 12 11.90 4.89 -12.94
C PHE A 12 10.67 4.59 -12.08
N LEU A 13 9.87 3.57 -12.44
CA LEU A 13 8.68 3.16 -11.69
C LEU A 13 9.03 2.74 -10.27
N LEU A 14 10.11 1.96 -10.10
CA LEU A 14 10.58 1.52 -8.78
C LEU A 14 10.98 2.71 -7.92
N ILE A 15 11.85 3.58 -8.43
CA ILE A 15 12.39 4.72 -7.67
C ILE A 15 11.28 5.71 -7.33
N ALA A 16 10.45 6.07 -8.30
CA ALA A 16 9.35 7.01 -8.09
C ALA A 16 8.37 6.51 -7.03
N THR A 17 7.89 5.26 -7.15
CA THR A 17 6.96 4.67 -6.19
C THR A 17 7.58 4.55 -4.80
N PHE A 18 8.83 4.12 -4.72
CA PHE A 18 9.53 3.96 -3.45
C PHE A 18 9.71 5.30 -2.73
N LEU A 19 10.20 6.32 -3.43
CA LEU A 19 10.41 7.66 -2.84
C LEU A 19 9.09 8.28 -2.36
N ILE A 20 8.02 8.18 -3.16
CA ILE A 20 6.71 8.69 -2.77
C ILE A 20 6.20 7.94 -1.52
N GLY A 21 6.36 6.63 -1.49
CA GLY A 21 5.94 5.81 -0.34
C GLY A 21 6.68 6.12 0.97
N LEU A 22 7.87 6.68 0.91
CA LEU A 22 8.62 7.09 2.10
C LEU A 22 8.16 8.43 2.70
N ILE A 23 7.37 9.23 1.98
CA ILE A 23 6.94 10.56 2.44
C ILE A 23 6.19 10.49 3.78
N PRO A 24 5.13 9.67 3.96
CA PRO A 24 4.43 9.59 5.24
C PRO A 24 5.33 9.12 6.38
N LEU A 25 6.21 8.15 6.10
CA LEU A 25 7.15 7.62 7.08
C LEU A 25 8.13 8.71 7.57
N TYR A 26 8.69 9.49 6.66
CA TYR A 26 9.59 10.59 7.00
C TYR A 26 8.90 11.66 7.86
N TYR A 27 7.65 11.98 7.52
CA TYR A 27 6.87 12.98 8.26
C TYR A 27 6.58 12.52 9.69
N ILE A 28 6.20 11.27 9.88
CA ILE A 28 5.90 10.67 11.17
C ILE A 28 7.17 10.52 12.02
N ASP A 29 8.27 10.04 11.43
CA ASP A 29 9.56 9.88 12.13
C ASP A 29 10.11 11.22 12.64
N LYS A 30 9.97 12.28 11.85
CA LYS A 30 10.34 13.63 12.26
C LYS A 30 9.52 14.13 13.46
N GLN A 31 8.22 13.88 13.48
CA GLN A 31 7.37 14.24 14.61
C GLN A 31 7.72 13.45 15.88
N LYS A 32 7.93 12.14 15.75
CA LYS A 32 8.34 11.28 16.86
C LYS A 32 9.68 11.73 17.46
N SER A 33 10.65 12.06 16.61
CA SER A 33 11.96 12.56 17.05
C SER A 33 11.86 13.86 17.84
N SER A 34 10.99 14.78 17.43
CA SER A 34 10.80 16.05 18.17
C SER A 34 10.19 15.84 19.57
N ILE A 35 9.28 14.88 19.71
CA ILE A 35 8.67 14.54 21.01
C ILE A 35 9.71 13.92 21.95
N VAL A 36 10.52 12.97 21.46
CA VAL A 36 11.58 12.32 22.25
C VAL A 36 12.63 13.33 22.72
N THR A 37 13.04 14.27 21.85
CA THR A 37 14.01 15.29 22.21
C THR A 37 13.47 16.23 23.30
N ASN A 38 12.18 16.56 23.27
CA ASN A 38 11.54 17.36 24.32
C ASN A 38 11.47 16.59 25.65
N GLN A 39 11.26 15.28 25.60
CA GLN A 39 11.22 14.41 26.77
C GLN A 39 12.58 14.23 27.42
N GLU A 40 13.64 14.00 26.65
CA GLU A 40 15.03 13.93 27.16
C GLU A 40 15.52 15.27 27.72
N GLY A 41 15.07 16.39 27.16
CA GLY A 41 15.32 17.72 27.68
C GLY A 41 14.68 17.98 29.05
N ALA A 42 13.48 17.44 29.28
CA ALA A 42 12.76 17.53 30.53
C ALA A 42 13.38 16.62 31.62
N ASP A 43 13.78 15.40 31.26
CA ASP A 43 14.41 14.45 32.20
C ASP A 43 15.81 14.91 32.67
N SER A 44 16.52 15.70 31.87
CA SER A 44 17.83 16.22 32.24
C SER A 44 17.78 17.39 33.24
N VAL A 45 16.60 17.98 33.50
CA VAL A 45 16.34 19.08 34.44
C VAL A 45 15.58 18.58 35.67
N SER A 46 15.78 17.37 36.09
CA SER A 46 14.97 16.56 37.00
C SER A 46 14.94 16.96 38.48
N ASP A 47 15.27 18.19 38.87
CA ASP A 47 15.16 18.57 40.28
C ASP A 47 14.00 19.58 40.58
N PHE A 48 13.25 20.00 39.56
CA PHE A 48 12.08 20.88 39.74
C PHE A 48 11.07 20.80 38.57
N THR A 49 10.57 19.59 38.24
CA THR A 49 9.50 19.48 37.25
C THR A 49 8.18 19.96 37.87
N THR A 50 7.72 21.11 37.42
CA THR A 50 6.37 21.59 37.71
C THR A 50 5.33 20.74 36.96
N ASN A 51 4.13 20.59 37.52
CA ASN A 51 3.00 19.88 36.87
C ASN A 51 2.70 20.35 35.42
N ALA A 52 3.20 21.54 35.05
CA ALA A 52 3.07 22.13 33.73
C ALA A 52 3.88 21.36 32.64
N ASP A 53 5.10 20.91 32.99
CA ASP A 53 5.98 20.23 32.01
C ASP A 53 5.46 18.82 31.68
N THR A 54 4.92 18.12 32.68
CA THR A 54 4.28 16.79 32.46
C THR A 54 3.01 16.91 31.64
N GLN A 55 2.26 17.99 31.76
CA GLN A 55 1.04 18.23 31.03
C GLN A 55 1.33 18.53 29.54
N THR A 56 2.36 19.34 29.26
CA THR A 56 2.76 19.61 27.86
C THR A 56 3.25 18.38 27.11
N ILE A 57 3.99 17.49 27.77
CA ILE A 57 4.44 16.21 27.17
C ILE A 57 3.25 15.30 26.86
N ASN A 58 2.27 15.20 27.77
CA ASN A 58 1.06 14.40 27.55
C ASN A 58 0.21 14.95 26.39
N ASP A 59 0.13 16.28 26.27
CA ASP A 59 -0.60 16.95 25.19
C ASP A 59 0.09 16.71 23.84
N ASP A 60 1.42 16.73 23.77
CA ASP A 60 2.18 16.43 22.56
C ASP A 60 2.02 14.96 22.11
N VAL A 61 2.06 14.01 23.05
CA VAL A 61 1.84 12.59 22.78
C VAL A 61 0.42 12.33 22.32
N SER A 62 -0.58 12.95 22.95
CA SER A 62 -1.99 12.87 22.56
C SER A 62 -2.20 13.43 21.15
N SER A 63 -1.65 14.59 20.84
CA SER A 63 -1.71 15.21 19.51
C SER A 63 -1.06 14.32 18.44
N TYR A 64 0.05 13.65 18.75
CA TYR A 64 0.71 12.72 17.84
C TYR A 64 -0.18 11.50 17.54
N ARG A 65 -0.80 10.90 18.58
CA ARG A 65 -1.71 9.75 18.41
C ARG A 65 -2.92 10.11 17.53
N VAL A 66 -3.52 11.28 17.77
CA VAL A 66 -4.62 11.80 16.95
C VAL A 66 -4.21 11.96 15.49
N LYS A 67 -3.05 12.54 15.20
CA LYS A 67 -2.55 12.71 13.83
C LYS A 67 -2.33 11.37 13.12
N ILE A 68 -1.82 10.36 13.84
CA ILE A 68 -1.64 9.01 13.30
C ILE A 68 -2.99 8.37 12.98
N ALA A 69 -3.97 8.46 13.88
CA ALA A 69 -5.30 7.92 13.65
C ALA A 69 -5.99 8.59 12.45
N VAL A 70 -5.93 9.92 12.36
CA VAL A 70 -6.43 10.68 11.19
C VAL A 70 -5.76 10.22 9.90
N LEU A 71 -4.42 10.06 9.90
CA LEU A 71 -3.69 9.61 8.72
C LEU A 71 -4.11 8.20 8.29
N SER A 72 -4.44 7.33 9.24
CA SER A 72 -4.97 6.00 8.99
C SER A 72 -6.30 6.04 8.24
N GLN A 73 -7.28 6.75 8.81
CA GLN A 73 -8.63 6.84 8.23
C GLN A 73 -8.58 7.51 6.84
N PHE A 74 -7.77 8.55 6.71
CA PHE A 74 -7.49 9.19 5.42
C PHE A 74 -6.89 8.21 4.40
N GLY A 75 -5.91 7.39 4.82
CA GLY A 75 -5.29 6.37 3.98
C GLY A 75 -6.28 5.32 3.46
N ILE A 76 -7.22 4.87 4.31
CA ILE A 76 -8.30 3.95 3.92
C ILE A 76 -9.18 4.61 2.85
N GLY A 77 -9.59 5.85 3.08
CA GLY A 77 -10.38 6.61 2.11
C GLY A 77 -9.69 6.74 0.76
N MET A 78 -8.40 7.07 0.77
CA MET A 78 -7.58 7.15 -0.44
C MET A 78 -7.53 5.81 -1.19
N LEU A 79 -7.32 4.70 -0.47
CA LEU A 79 -7.24 3.38 -1.10
C LEU A 79 -8.58 2.98 -1.72
N LEU A 80 -9.68 3.21 -1.01
CA LEU A 80 -11.03 2.96 -1.48
C LEU A 80 -11.37 3.82 -2.70
N GLY A 81 -11.10 5.12 -2.62
CA GLY A 81 -11.31 6.06 -3.73
C GLY A 81 -10.49 5.70 -4.96
N THR A 82 -9.24 5.27 -4.79
CA THR A 82 -8.38 4.80 -5.89
C THR A 82 -8.97 3.59 -6.59
N SER A 83 -9.48 2.63 -5.83
CA SER A 83 -10.12 1.43 -6.39
C SER A 83 -11.32 1.79 -7.27
N PHE A 84 -12.25 2.59 -6.75
CA PHE A 84 -13.52 2.89 -7.42
C PHE A 84 -13.42 3.97 -8.49
N MET A 85 -12.57 4.98 -8.31
CA MET A 85 -12.53 6.16 -9.18
C MET A 85 -11.45 6.08 -10.26
N LEU A 86 -10.37 5.33 -10.03
CA LEU A 86 -9.25 5.25 -10.95
C LEU A 86 -9.13 3.87 -11.59
N VAL A 87 -8.88 2.82 -10.79
CA VAL A 87 -8.47 1.51 -11.33
C VAL A 87 -9.62 0.74 -11.95
N ILE A 88 -10.77 0.66 -11.28
CA ILE A 88 -11.92 -0.10 -11.79
C ILE A 88 -12.48 0.53 -13.08
N PRO A 89 -12.72 1.85 -13.19
CA PRO A 89 -13.20 2.44 -14.44
C PRO A 89 -12.25 2.24 -15.61
N GLU A 90 -10.93 2.36 -15.37
CA GLU A 90 -9.92 2.11 -16.38
C GLU A 90 -9.90 0.63 -16.81
N GLY A 91 -9.95 -0.28 -15.84
CA GLY A 91 -10.04 -1.71 -16.09
C GLY A 91 -11.31 -2.10 -16.85
N ILE A 92 -12.45 -1.47 -16.57
CA ILE A 92 -13.71 -1.68 -17.31
C ILE A 92 -13.55 -1.26 -18.77
N LYS A 93 -12.99 -0.07 -19.03
CA LYS A 93 -12.74 0.41 -20.41
C LYS A 93 -11.89 -0.59 -21.18
N ALA A 94 -10.76 -0.99 -20.62
CA ALA A 94 -9.84 -1.93 -21.26
C ALA A 94 -10.46 -3.33 -21.44
N CYS A 95 -11.26 -3.81 -20.50
CA CYS A 95 -11.91 -5.12 -20.56
C CYS A 95 -13.01 -5.14 -21.63
N VAL A 96 -13.86 -4.11 -21.71
CA VAL A 96 -14.96 -4.02 -22.67
C VAL A 96 -14.45 -3.83 -24.10
N GLU A 97 -13.37 -3.09 -24.30
CA GLU A 97 -12.73 -2.93 -25.61
C GLU A 97 -12.31 -4.25 -26.25
N HIS A 98 -12.06 -5.28 -25.42
CA HIS A 98 -11.63 -6.60 -25.85
C HIS A 98 -12.67 -7.71 -25.57
N ASP A 99 -13.97 -7.38 -25.53
CA ASP A 99 -15.08 -8.32 -25.32
C ASP A 99 -14.96 -9.14 -24.01
N GLY A 100 -14.30 -8.59 -22.99
CA GLY A 100 -14.17 -9.22 -21.69
C GLY A 100 -15.42 -9.07 -20.81
N ASN A 101 -15.63 -10.01 -19.89
CA ASN A 101 -16.73 -9.96 -18.95
C ASN A 101 -16.33 -9.18 -17.68
N VAL A 102 -16.87 -7.96 -17.54
CA VAL A 102 -16.54 -7.04 -16.44
C VAL A 102 -16.78 -7.66 -15.07
N GLY A 103 -17.97 -8.21 -14.83
CA GLY A 103 -18.34 -8.75 -13.52
C GLY A 103 -17.50 -9.96 -13.13
N VAL A 104 -17.24 -10.85 -14.07
CA VAL A 104 -16.43 -12.06 -13.85
C VAL A 104 -14.97 -11.69 -13.54
N ASN A 105 -14.36 -10.79 -14.30
CA ASN A 105 -12.96 -10.40 -14.08
C ASN A 105 -12.75 -9.67 -12.76
N LEU A 106 -13.65 -8.75 -12.41
CA LEU A 106 -13.60 -8.06 -11.12
C LEU A 106 -13.75 -9.05 -9.96
N LEU A 107 -14.69 -9.99 -10.08
CA LEU A 107 -14.92 -11.03 -9.07
C LEU A 107 -13.72 -11.98 -8.95
N ILE A 108 -13.13 -12.42 -10.06
CA ILE A 108 -11.94 -13.27 -10.05
C ILE A 108 -10.77 -12.56 -9.38
N GLY A 109 -10.55 -11.28 -9.67
CA GLY A 109 -9.51 -10.47 -9.01
C GLY A 109 -9.71 -10.38 -7.51
N PHE A 110 -10.92 -10.06 -7.06
CA PHE A 110 -11.27 -9.99 -5.65
C PHE A 110 -11.14 -11.35 -4.95
N LEU A 111 -11.82 -12.39 -5.47
CA LEU A 111 -11.81 -13.72 -4.88
C LEU A 111 -10.44 -14.39 -4.99
N GLY A 112 -9.68 -14.14 -6.04
CA GLY A 112 -8.33 -14.67 -6.20
C GLY A 112 -7.43 -14.27 -5.05
N VAL A 113 -7.40 -12.99 -4.71
CA VAL A 113 -6.62 -12.50 -3.58
C VAL A 113 -7.20 -12.97 -2.24
N TYR A 114 -8.53 -12.97 -2.09
CA TYR A 114 -9.19 -13.52 -0.90
C TYR A 114 -8.80 -14.99 -0.64
N VAL A 115 -8.86 -15.83 -1.67
CA VAL A 115 -8.50 -17.25 -1.55
C VAL A 115 -7.01 -17.41 -1.23
N LEU A 116 -6.14 -16.65 -1.92
CA LEU A 116 -4.71 -16.66 -1.65
C LEU A 116 -4.42 -16.25 -0.20
N ASP A 117 -5.06 -15.20 0.29
CA ASP A 117 -4.94 -14.74 1.68
C ASP A 117 -5.35 -15.83 2.67
N ARG A 118 -6.48 -16.49 2.43
CA ARG A 118 -6.94 -17.61 3.27
C ARG A 118 -6.01 -18.81 3.22
N LEU A 119 -5.49 -19.16 2.06
CA LEU A 119 -4.53 -20.25 1.91
C LEU A 119 -3.23 -19.97 2.67
N VAL A 120 -2.73 -18.73 2.56
CA VAL A 120 -1.55 -18.28 3.29
C VAL A 120 -1.79 -18.34 4.81
N THR A 121 -2.91 -17.80 5.27
CA THR A 121 -3.27 -17.84 6.70
C THR A 121 -3.31 -19.26 7.24
N LEU A 122 -3.95 -20.19 6.51
CA LEU A 122 -4.00 -21.60 6.89
C LEU A 122 -2.62 -22.26 6.88
N TRP A 123 -1.77 -21.90 5.90
CA TRP A 123 -0.43 -22.45 5.80
C TRP A 123 0.49 -21.96 6.93
N VAL A 124 0.39 -20.68 7.27
CA VAL A 124 1.13 -20.06 8.38
C VAL A 124 0.65 -20.63 9.72
N SER A 125 -0.66 -20.71 9.94
CA SER A 125 -1.23 -21.26 11.18
C SER A 125 -0.80 -22.71 11.41
N ARG A 126 -0.71 -23.54 10.37
CA ARG A 126 -0.19 -24.91 10.46
C ARG A 126 1.29 -24.97 10.83
N LYS A 127 2.08 -23.96 10.47
CA LYS A 127 3.51 -23.90 10.82
C LYS A 127 3.77 -23.29 12.20
N GLN A 128 2.91 -22.40 12.67
CA GLN A 128 3.05 -21.76 13.98
C GLN A 128 2.91 -22.75 15.15
N THR A 129 2.24 -23.88 14.98
CA THR A 129 2.23 -24.96 15.97
C THR A 129 3.62 -25.61 16.19
N VAL A 130 4.60 -25.32 15.32
CA VAL A 130 5.96 -25.90 15.39
C VAL A 130 7.01 -24.86 15.81
N TYR A 131 6.75 -23.57 15.64
CA TYR A 131 7.69 -22.48 15.92
C TYR A 131 7.04 -21.35 16.73
N THR A 132 6.75 -21.64 18.01
CA THR A 132 6.59 -20.59 19.02
C THR A 132 8.00 -20.13 19.40
N HIS A 133 8.49 -19.08 18.85
CA HIS A 133 9.37 -18.03 19.34
C HIS A 133 10.12 -17.33 18.19
N ASP A 134 10.24 -16.00 18.33
CA ASP A 134 11.07 -15.10 17.53
C ASP A 134 10.54 -14.71 16.14
N ALA A 135 9.47 -13.92 16.10
CA ALA A 135 9.32 -12.96 15.02
C ALA A 135 10.49 -11.98 15.12
N VAL A 136 11.50 -12.13 14.26
CA VAL A 136 12.65 -11.24 14.21
C VAL A 136 12.12 -9.85 13.82
N LYS A 137 12.09 -8.94 14.78
CA LYS A 137 11.76 -7.54 14.54
C LYS A 137 12.97 -6.90 13.87
N PHE A 138 12.80 -6.39 12.66
CA PHE A 138 13.87 -5.69 11.94
C PHE A 138 14.20 -4.37 12.61
N GLN A 139 15.22 -4.37 13.45
CA GLN A 139 15.71 -3.19 14.13
C GLN A 139 16.79 -2.45 13.33
N SER A 140 17.45 -3.14 12.40
CA SER A 140 18.54 -2.61 11.63
C SER A 140 18.48 -3.06 10.17
N TRP A 141 19.08 -2.28 9.28
CA TRP A 141 19.34 -2.64 7.89
C TRP A 141 20.07 -3.99 7.74
N LYS A 142 20.96 -4.31 8.66
CA LYS A 142 21.69 -5.59 8.66
C LYS A 142 20.78 -6.79 8.85
N ASP A 143 19.71 -6.64 9.64
CA ASP A 143 18.75 -7.72 9.89
C ASP A 143 17.97 -8.08 8.62
N ILE A 144 17.67 -7.09 7.78
CA ILE A 144 17.00 -7.27 6.49
C ILE A 144 17.87 -8.13 5.56
N ILE A 145 19.16 -7.82 5.44
CA ILE A 145 20.08 -8.55 4.56
C ILE A 145 20.30 -9.99 5.05
N ASN A 146 20.39 -10.18 6.35
CA ASN A 146 20.69 -11.48 6.93
C ASN A 146 19.49 -12.45 6.94
N HIS A 147 18.25 -11.92 6.87
CA HIS A 147 17.04 -12.73 6.97
C HIS A 147 16.07 -12.53 5.79
N PRO A 148 16.47 -12.79 4.52
CA PRO A 148 15.63 -12.54 3.35
C PRO A 148 14.34 -13.39 3.36
N ARG A 149 14.35 -14.58 3.96
CA ARG A 149 13.17 -15.42 4.13
C ARG A 149 12.12 -14.75 5.02
N GLN A 150 12.55 -14.03 6.05
CA GLN A 150 11.65 -13.34 6.97
C GLN A 150 10.92 -12.18 6.29
N ILE A 151 11.57 -11.50 5.33
CA ILE A 151 10.95 -10.45 4.53
C ILE A 151 9.76 -11.00 3.75
N TRP A 152 9.94 -12.13 3.07
CA TRP A 152 8.85 -12.79 2.34
C TRP A 152 7.73 -13.28 3.26
N MET A 153 8.08 -13.78 4.45
CA MET A 153 7.08 -14.20 5.42
C MET A 153 6.26 -13.01 5.94
N ASN A 154 6.90 -11.88 6.25
CA ASN A 154 6.22 -10.67 6.69
C ASN A 154 5.31 -10.11 5.58
N LEU A 155 5.76 -10.08 4.31
CA LEU A 155 4.93 -9.70 3.17
C LEU A 155 3.67 -10.57 3.07
N ILE A 156 3.85 -11.88 3.14
CA ILE A 156 2.77 -12.86 2.97
C ILE A 156 1.79 -12.80 4.16
N GLN A 157 2.25 -12.51 5.36
CA GLN A 157 1.42 -12.40 6.55
C GLN A 157 0.63 -11.09 6.63
N ASN A 158 1.07 -10.06 5.91
CA ASN A 158 0.37 -8.78 5.88
C ASN A 158 -0.59 -8.73 4.68
N ASN A 159 -1.87 -8.99 4.94
CA ASN A 159 -2.91 -9.12 3.93
C ASN A 159 -3.00 -7.90 3.00
N VAL A 160 -2.86 -6.69 3.54
CA VAL A 160 -2.94 -5.45 2.74
C VAL A 160 -1.72 -5.31 1.84
N VAL A 161 -0.51 -5.54 2.38
CA VAL A 161 0.74 -5.48 1.61
C VAL A 161 0.74 -6.55 0.52
N PHE A 162 0.31 -7.76 0.86
CA PHE A 162 0.24 -8.88 -0.07
C PHE A 162 -0.75 -8.60 -1.22
N ALA A 163 -1.96 -8.13 -0.90
CA ALA A 163 -2.96 -7.79 -1.90
C ALA A 163 -2.48 -6.68 -2.85
N LEU A 164 -1.83 -5.63 -2.30
CA LEU A 164 -1.25 -4.55 -3.10
C LEU A 164 -0.04 -5.00 -3.92
N PHE A 165 0.75 -5.95 -3.42
CA PHE A 165 1.84 -6.55 -4.19
C PHE A 165 1.31 -7.29 -5.42
N ILE A 166 0.24 -8.11 -5.28
CA ILE A 166 -0.42 -8.80 -6.39
C ILE A 166 -1.03 -7.80 -7.38
N HIS A 167 -1.70 -6.76 -6.86
CA HIS A 167 -2.21 -5.65 -7.68
C HIS A 167 -1.08 -5.02 -8.53
N GLY A 168 0.01 -4.60 -7.91
CA GLY A 168 1.12 -3.97 -8.63
C GLY A 168 1.80 -4.93 -9.64
N LEU A 169 1.82 -6.24 -9.37
CA LEU A 169 2.32 -7.23 -10.31
C LEU A 169 1.43 -7.30 -11.57
N SER A 170 0.12 -7.29 -11.38
CA SER A 170 -0.86 -7.27 -12.47
C SER A 170 -0.73 -6.01 -13.35
N ASP A 171 -0.54 -4.84 -12.72
CA ASP A 171 -0.27 -3.58 -13.44
C ASP A 171 1.00 -3.67 -14.29
N GLY A 172 2.06 -4.28 -13.73
CA GLY A 172 3.31 -4.50 -14.47
C GLY A 172 3.13 -5.42 -15.67
N ILE A 173 2.34 -6.48 -15.53
CA ILE A 173 1.98 -7.38 -16.63
C ILE A 173 1.19 -6.62 -17.69
N ALA A 174 0.17 -5.85 -17.30
CA ALA A 174 -0.60 -5.01 -18.21
C ALA A 174 0.28 -4.02 -18.98
N LEU A 175 1.22 -3.33 -18.31
CA LEU A 175 2.17 -2.44 -18.95
C LEU A 175 3.09 -3.18 -19.92
N GLY A 176 3.50 -4.41 -19.59
CA GLY A 176 4.35 -5.25 -20.42
C GLY A 176 3.73 -5.63 -21.76
N THR A 177 2.40 -5.83 -21.82
CA THR A 177 1.69 -6.13 -23.07
C THR A 177 1.70 -4.96 -24.05
N THR A 178 1.78 -3.71 -23.55
CA THR A 178 1.75 -2.50 -24.39
C THR A 178 3.12 -2.09 -24.95
N THR A 179 4.19 -2.85 -24.65
CA THR A 179 5.60 -2.50 -24.96
C THR A 179 5.86 -2.22 -26.44
N ASN A 180 5.06 -2.75 -27.33
CA ASN A 180 5.25 -2.63 -28.77
C ASN A 180 4.42 -1.49 -29.41
N ASN A 181 3.54 -0.84 -28.64
CA ASN A 181 2.77 0.32 -29.09
C ASN A 181 3.10 1.51 -28.18
N ASP A 182 3.94 2.42 -28.68
CA ASP A 182 4.46 3.54 -27.90
C ASP A 182 3.34 4.48 -27.37
N SER A 183 2.28 4.70 -28.14
CA SER A 183 1.14 5.52 -27.71
C SER A 183 0.35 4.85 -26.59
N LEU A 184 0.05 3.58 -26.73
CA LEU A 184 -0.67 2.81 -25.71
C LEU A 184 0.18 2.66 -24.43
N LEU A 185 1.49 2.44 -24.58
CA LEU A 185 2.43 2.36 -23.46
C LEU A 185 2.40 3.63 -22.61
N ILE A 186 2.40 4.80 -23.25
CA ILE A 186 2.39 6.09 -22.54
C ILE A 186 1.08 6.27 -21.78
N VAL A 187 -0.06 5.96 -22.38
CA VAL A 187 -1.38 6.09 -21.76
C VAL A 187 -1.46 5.18 -20.52
N VAL A 188 -1.14 3.89 -20.68
CA VAL A 188 -1.18 2.93 -19.56
C VAL A 188 -0.15 3.28 -18.48
N LEU A 189 1.04 3.77 -18.87
CA LEU A 189 2.05 4.22 -17.91
C LEU A 189 1.55 5.39 -17.05
N ILE A 190 0.95 6.40 -17.68
CA ILE A 190 0.42 7.57 -16.98
C ILE A 190 -0.68 7.14 -16.01
N ALA A 191 -1.59 6.30 -16.47
CA ALA A 191 -2.67 5.77 -15.64
C ALA A 191 -2.13 5.02 -14.42
N ILE A 192 -1.16 4.11 -14.60
CA ILE A 192 -0.51 3.38 -13.50
C ILE A 192 0.16 4.34 -12.51
N VAL A 193 0.92 5.33 -12.98
CA VAL A 193 1.60 6.28 -12.10
C VAL A 193 0.60 7.07 -11.26
N ILE A 194 -0.50 7.52 -11.86
CA ILE A 194 -1.51 8.34 -11.20
C ILE A 194 -2.19 7.58 -10.06
N HIS A 195 -2.66 6.35 -10.31
CA HIS A 195 -3.33 5.58 -9.25
C HIS A 195 -2.36 4.95 -8.24
N LYS A 196 -1.11 4.77 -8.60
CA LYS A 196 -0.08 4.21 -7.72
C LYS A 196 0.34 5.19 -6.61
N ILE A 197 0.28 6.49 -6.87
CA ILE A 197 0.60 7.52 -5.86
C ILE A 197 -0.31 7.41 -4.62
N PRO A 198 -1.64 7.53 -4.73
CA PRO A 198 -2.52 7.39 -3.57
C PRO A 198 -2.44 5.98 -2.94
N ALA A 199 -2.24 4.92 -3.74
CA ALA A 199 -2.13 3.56 -3.22
C ALA A 199 -0.90 3.38 -2.30
N VAL A 200 0.28 3.88 -2.70
CA VAL A 200 1.49 3.75 -1.88
C VAL A 200 1.45 4.65 -0.65
N LEU A 201 0.87 5.85 -0.75
CA LEU A 201 0.69 6.74 0.39
C LEU A 201 -0.25 6.12 1.43
N SER A 202 -1.35 5.52 0.97
CA SER A 202 -2.29 4.78 1.83
C SER A 202 -1.62 3.61 2.52
N LEU A 203 -0.88 2.79 1.77
CA LEU A 203 -0.17 1.63 2.30
C LEU A 203 0.76 2.04 3.44
N THR A 204 1.60 3.04 3.22
CA THR A 204 2.55 3.51 4.24
C THR A 204 1.82 4.07 5.46
N SER A 205 0.75 4.84 5.24
CA SER A 205 -0.07 5.39 6.32
C SER A 205 -0.67 4.29 7.19
N LEU A 206 -1.25 3.26 6.57
CA LEU A 206 -1.84 2.11 7.27
C LEU A 206 -0.80 1.30 8.06
N MET A 207 0.37 1.03 7.46
CA MET A 207 1.43 0.29 8.14
C MET A 207 1.95 1.00 9.38
N VAL A 208 2.12 2.32 9.31
CA VAL A 208 2.63 3.09 10.44
C VAL A 208 1.56 3.32 11.50
N SER A 209 0.33 3.63 11.09
CA SER A 209 -0.73 4.05 12.01
C SER A 209 -1.49 2.91 12.65
N ARG A 210 -1.98 1.95 11.86
CA ARG A 210 -2.78 0.84 12.38
C ARG A 210 -1.98 -0.38 12.77
N GLN A 211 -0.97 -0.71 11.96
CA GLN A 211 -0.18 -1.92 12.20
C GLN A 211 1.01 -1.68 13.12
N ASN A 212 1.31 -0.41 13.48
CA ASN A 212 2.44 -0.02 14.33
C ASN A 212 3.76 -0.71 13.95
N LEU A 213 4.00 -0.91 12.63
CA LEU A 213 5.19 -1.57 12.15
C LEU A 213 6.44 -0.74 12.41
N MET A 214 7.54 -1.42 12.65
CA MET A 214 8.83 -0.75 12.80
C MET A 214 9.26 -0.08 11.50
N LYS A 215 10.01 1.01 11.60
CA LYS A 215 10.49 1.80 10.46
C LYS A 215 11.09 0.94 9.34
N TRP A 216 11.93 -0.01 9.69
CA TRP A 216 12.60 -0.89 8.72
C TRP A 216 11.66 -1.89 8.06
N GLU A 217 10.64 -2.36 8.77
CA GLU A 217 9.58 -3.21 8.21
C GLU A 217 8.73 -2.44 7.20
N VAL A 218 8.37 -1.19 7.53
CA VAL A 218 7.65 -0.31 6.61
C VAL A 218 8.46 -0.06 5.34
N ILE A 219 9.75 0.31 5.48
CA ILE A 219 10.65 0.53 4.33
C ILE A 219 10.72 -0.71 3.45
N CYS A 220 10.83 -1.90 4.05
CA CYS A 220 10.91 -3.16 3.34
C CYS A 220 9.63 -3.48 2.57
N ASN A 221 8.48 -3.32 3.20
CA ASN A 221 7.16 -3.56 2.58
C ASN A 221 6.88 -2.55 1.45
N VAL A 222 7.23 -1.28 1.63
CA VAL A 222 7.14 -0.26 0.58
C VAL A 222 8.05 -0.60 -0.60
N PHE A 223 9.26 -1.07 -0.34
CA PHE A 223 10.18 -1.52 -1.38
C PHE A 223 9.62 -2.73 -2.16
N LEU A 224 9.06 -3.71 -1.46
CA LEU A 224 8.42 -4.88 -2.09
C LEU A 224 7.23 -4.45 -2.96
N PHE A 225 6.36 -3.60 -2.46
CA PHE A 225 5.27 -3.04 -3.27
C PHE A 225 5.79 -2.23 -4.47
N ALA A 226 6.78 -1.37 -4.27
CA ALA A 226 7.38 -0.59 -5.36
C ALA A 226 8.01 -1.48 -6.45
N SER A 227 8.57 -2.62 -6.07
CA SER A 227 9.21 -3.58 -6.98
C SER A 227 8.22 -4.45 -7.77
N SER A 228 6.97 -4.58 -7.32
CA SER A 228 5.98 -5.47 -7.93
C SER A 228 5.70 -5.14 -9.40
N THR A 229 5.40 -3.89 -9.72
CA THR A 229 5.13 -3.44 -11.10
C THR A 229 6.34 -3.54 -12.02
N PRO A 230 7.55 -3.10 -11.64
CA PRO A 230 8.76 -3.35 -12.40
C PRO A 230 9.03 -4.83 -12.69
N ILE A 231 8.82 -5.71 -11.71
CA ILE A 231 9.00 -7.15 -11.88
C ILE A 231 8.02 -7.69 -12.95
N GLY A 232 6.72 -7.40 -12.81
CA GLY A 232 5.71 -7.82 -13.79
C GLY A 232 6.03 -7.31 -15.20
N TYR A 233 6.41 -6.04 -15.31
CA TYR A 233 6.77 -5.39 -16.56
C TYR A 233 8.00 -6.03 -17.23
N ILE A 234 9.08 -6.25 -16.49
CA ILE A 234 10.31 -6.86 -17.01
C ILE A 234 10.05 -8.31 -17.44
N VAL A 235 9.37 -9.09 -16.60
CA VAL A 235 9.07 -10.51 -16.89
C VAL A 235 8.32 -10.62 -18.19
N LEU A 236 7.25 -9.84 -18.39
CA LEU A 236 6.46 -9.93 -19.61
C LEU A 236 7.18 -9.35 -20.83
N SER A 237 7.90 -8.25 -20.67
CA SER A 237 8.72 -7.64 -21.73
C SER A 237 9.84 -8.57 -22.22
N LEU A 238 10.46 -9.36 -21.32
CA LEU A 238 11.51 -10.31 -21.66
C LEU A 238 10.96 -11.57 -22.34
N LEU A 239 9.77 -12.02 -21.96
CA LEU A 239 9.13 -13.16 -22.60
C LEU A 239 8.78 -12.87 -24.06
N ASN A 240 8.90 -11.61 -24.50
CA ASN A 240 8.69 -11.15 -25.88
C ASN A 240 7.47 -11.80 -26.54
N LEU A 241 6.39 -11.87 -25.78
CA LEU A 241 5.13 -12.40 -26.26
C LEU A 241 4.67 -11.44 -27.37
N SER A 242 4.98 -11.83 -28.61
CA SER A 242 4.71 -11.06 -29.82
C SER A 242 3.24 -10.67 -29.91
N HIS A 243 2.98 -9.53 -30.55
CA HIS A 243 1.65 -9.04 -30.88
C HIS A 243 0.69 -10.16 -31.31
N SER A 244 -0.21 -10.47 -30.44
CA SER A 244 -1.31 -11.38 -30.70
C SER A 244 -2.57 -10.68 -30.16
N PRO A 245 -3.70 -10.72 -30.86
CA PRO A 245 -4.98 -10.25 -30.32
C PRO A 245 -5.29 -10.84 -28.94
N THR A 246 -4.75 -12.01 -28.66
CA THR A 246 -4.83 -12.68 -27.36
C THR A 246 -4.13 -11.88 -26.25
N MET A 247 -3.04 -11.15 -26.55
CA MET A 247 -2.32 -10.36 -25.53
C MET A 247 -3.09 -9.10 -25.14
N ASP A 248 -3.74 -8.44 -26.10
CA ASP A 248 -4.57 -7.27 -25.82
C ASP A 248 -5.79 -7.67 -24.99
N TRP A 249 -6.40 -8.81 -25.31
CA TRP A 249 -7.47 -9.40 -24.51
C TRP A 249 -7.02 -9.73 -23.08
N ILE A 250 -5.86 -10.35 -22.91
CA ILE A 250 -5.29 -10.68 -21.58
C ILE A 250 -5.02 -9.40 -20.80
N SER A 251 -4.46 -8.36 -21.44
CA SER A 251 -4.14 -7.10 -20.79
C SER A 251 -5.37 -6.42 -20.18
N GLY A 252 -6.45 -6.27 -20.95
CA GLY A 252 -7.69 -5.65 -20.48
C GLY A 252 -8.33 -6.43 -19.33
N ASN A 253 -8.37 -7.75 -19.45
CA ASN A 253 -8.92 -8.60 -18.37
C ASN A 253 -8.05 -8.54 -17.10
N LEU A 254 -6.72 -8.57 -17.22
CA LEU A 254 -5.80 -8.47 -16.09
C LEU A 254 -5.88 -7.11 -15.37
N LEU A 255 -6.05 -6.03 -16.13
CA LEU A 255 -6.20 -4.69 -15.53
C LEU A 255 -7.46 -4.61 -14.67
N LEU A 256 -8.56 -5.19 -15.13
CA LEU A 256 -9.79 -5.24 -14.34
C LEU A 256 -9.70 -6.21 -13.15
N MET A 257 -9.01 -7.35 -13.31
CA MET A 257 -8.70 -8.26 -12.19
C MET A 257 -7.79 -7.56 -11.16
N SER A 258 -6.86 -6.72 -11.60
CA SER A 258 -6.05 -5.85 -10.74
C SER A 258 -6.93 -4.89 -9.92
N GLY A 259 -7.95 -4.29 -10.55
CA GLY A 259 -8.97 -3.51 -9.85
C GLY A 259 -9.70 -4.29 -8.76
N GLY A 260 -10.07 -5.54 -9.03
CA GLY A 260 -10.68 -6.45 -8.05
C GLY A 260 -9.76 -6.76 -6.87
N SER A 261 -8.47 -6.97 -7.11
CA SER A 261 -7.47 -7.20 -6.05
C SER A 261 -7.26 -5.95 -5.17
N LEU A 262 -7.26 -4.77 -5.77
CA LEU A 262 -7.15 -3.50 -5.04
C LEU A 262 -8.41 -3.25 -4.20
N LEU A 263 -9.58 -3.60 -4.72
CA LEU A 263 -10.84 -3.53 -3.96
C LEU A 263 -10.80 -4.45 -2.73
N TYR A 264 -10.26 -5.66 -2.86
CA TYR A 264 -10.05 -6.54 -1.71
C TYR A 264 -9.12 -5.92 -0.67
N ALA A 265 -7.99 -5.33 -1.08
CA ALA A 265 -7.07 -4.64 -0.18
C ALA A 265 -7.74 -3.48 0.55
N SER A 266 -8.55 -2.68 -0.16
CA SER A 266 -9.31 -1.56 0.40
C SER A 266 -10.32 -2.02 1.44
N PHE A 267 -11.05 -3.09 1.12
CA PHE A 267 -12.05 -3.67 2.00
C PHE A 267 -11.41 -4.27 3.27
N THR A 268 -10.30 -4.98 3.11
CA THR A 268 -9.55 -5.55 4.24
C THR A 268 -8.98 -4.45 5.15
N ALA A 269 -8.48 -3.36 4.58
CA ALA A 269 -8.02 -2.20 5.33
C ALA A 269 -9.18 -1.52 6.10
N PHE A 270 -10.36 -1.46 5.51
CA PHE A 270 -11.56 -0.88 6.14
C PHE A 270 -12.07 -1.74 7.29
N VAL A 271 -12.31 -3.03 7.05
CA VAL A 271 -12.87 -3.97 8.04
C VAL A 271 -11.85 -4.34 9.12
N GLY A 272 -10.57 -4.46 8.78
CA GLY A 272 -9.51 -4.81 9.74
C GLY A 272 -9.29 -3.76 10.82
N GLY A 273 -9.89 -2.57 10.70
CA GLY A 273 -9.86 -1.54 11.71
C GLY A 273 -10.73 -1.81 12.93
N ASP A 274 -11.83 -2.50 12.74
CA ASP A 274 -12.81 -2.74 13.82
C ASP A 274 -12.45 -3.95 14.71
N SER A 275 -11.54 -4.81 14.27
CA SER A 275 -11.24 -6.07 14.97
C SER A 275 -10.10 -5.98 15.99
N HIS A 276 -9.34 -4.89 16.05
CA HIS A 276 -8.24 -4.73 17.02
C HIS A 276 -8.63 -3.98 18.31
N ASP A 277 -9.82 -3.39 18.39
CA ASP A 277 -10.23 -2.61 19.57
C ASP A 277 -10.75 -3.49 20.74
N HIS A 278 -10.85 -4.81 20.59
CA HIS A 278 -11.42 -5.67 21.65
C HIS A 278 -10.42 -6.42 22.53
N ASP A 279 -9.11 -6.39 22.26
CA ASP A 279 -8.15 -7.25 22.97
C ASP A 279 -6.98 -6.57 23.69
N LEU A 280 -6.93 -5.24 23.74
CA LEU A 280 -5.89 -4.53 24.50
C LEU A 280 -6.50 -3.75 25.67
N SER A 281 -6.39 -4.37 26.84
CA SER A 281 -6.56 -3.74 28.15
C SER A 281 -5.94 -2.35 28.24
N VAL A 282 -6.80 -1.32 28.51
CA VAL A 282 -6.43 -0.03 29.14
C VAL A 282 -5.36 0.77 28.39
N GLU A 283 -5.52 0.99 27.09
CA GLU A 283 -4.93 2.17 26.44
C GLU A 283 -6.05 3.18 26.17
N GLN A 284 -5.83 4.43 26.60
CA GLN A 284 -6.76 5.54 26.44
C GLN A 284 -7.26 5.59 25.00
N GLU A 285 -8.55 5.39 24.81
CA GLU A 285 -9.26 5.54 23.54
C GLU A 285 -8.91 6.92 22.95
N VAL A 286 -8.29 6.93 21.77
CA VAL A 286 -7.94 8.18 21.09
C VAL A 286 -9.23 8.75 20.52
N VAL A 287 -9.84 9.67 21.25
CA VAL A 287 -11.02 10.39 20.77
C VAL A 287 -10.58 11.33 19.64
N LEU A 288 -10.99 11.00 18.43
CA LEU A 288 -10.80 11.88 17.28
C LEU A 288 -11.67 13.13 17.41
N PRO A 289 -11.20 14.30 16.97
CA PRO A 289 -11.94 15.56 17.08
C PRO A 289 -13.23 15.58 16.23
N HIS A 290 -13.37 14.66 15.28
CA HIS A 290 -14.56 14.46 14.45
C HIS A 290 -14.82 12.96 14.28
N ASP A 291 -16.00 12.61 13.79
CA ASP A 291 -16.32 11.23 13.43
C ASP A 291 -15.26 10.70 12.42
N GLU A 292 -14.76 9.49 12.65
CA GLU A 292 -13.75 8.83 11.83
C GLU A 292 -14.15 8.79 10.35
N SER A 293 -15.43 8.65 10.07
CA SER A 293 -16.02 8.65 8.73
C SER A 293 -15.69 9.91 7.92
N VAL A 294 -15.52 11.06 8.57
CA VAL A 294 -15.19 12.33 7.89
C VAL A 294 -13.80 12.26 7.27
N TYR A 295 -12.82 11.68 7.97
CA TYR A 295 -11.46 11.55 7.44
C TYR A 295 -11.38 10.55 6.30
N VAL A 296 -12.17 9.47 6.34
CA VAL A 296 -12.31 8.53 5.22
C VAL A 296 -12.88 9.25 4.00
N LEU A 297 -13.94 10.04 4.16
CA LEU A 297 -14.55 10.80 3.07
C LEU A 297 -13.58 11.82 2.45
N ILE A 298 -12.80 12.53 3.29
CA ILE A 298 -11.75 13.44 2.80
C ILE A 298 -10.71 12.67 1.99
N GLY A 299 -10.31 11.48 2.44
CA GLY A 299 -9.39 10.60 1.72
C GLY A 299 -9.90 10.20 0.34
N VAL A 300 -11.20 9.89 0.20
CA VAL A 300 -11.84 9.56 -1.08
C VAL A 300 -11.84 10.75 -2.05
N CYS A 301 -11.90 11.98 -1.55
CA CYS A 301 -11.94 13.17 -2.39
C CYS A 301 -10.70 13.34 -3.28
N ILE A 302 -9.52 12.87 -2.85
CA ILE A 302 -8.29 13.02 -3.65
C ILE A 302 -8.35 12.20 -4.94
N PRO A 303 -8.59 10.86 -4.91
CA PRO A 303 -8.76 10.10 -6.14
C PRO A 303 -9.93 10.57 -7.00
N LEU A 304 -11.02 11.07 -6.37
CA LEU A 304 -12.15 11.64 -7.08
C LEU A 304 -11.75 12.87 -7.89
N VAL A 305 -11.01 13.83 -7.30
CA VAL A 305 -10.52 15.02 -8.01
C VAL A 305 -9.56 14.62 -9.12
N ILE A 306 -8.64 13.67 -8.85
CA ILE A 306 -7.71 13.16 -9.86
C ILE A 306 -8.48 12.57 -11.05
N SER A 307 -9.48 11.72 -10.77
CA SER A 307 -10.32 11.08 -11.80
C SER A 307 -11.06 12.11 -12.64
N TYR A 308 -11.62 13.14 -12.00
CA TYR A 308 -12.31 14.22 -12.70
C TYR A 308 -11.39 15.01 -13.62
N CYS A 309 -10.19 15.38 -13.16
CA CYS A 309 -9.20 16.09 -13.98
C CYS A 309 -8.74 15.28 -15.20
N ILE A 310 -8.67 13.94 -15.09
CA ILE A 310 -8.28 13.07 -16.20
C ILE A 310 -9.42 12.88 -17.20
N SER A 311 -10.68 12.85 -16.75
CA SER A 311 -11.83 12.58 -17.62
C SER A 311 -12.25 13.78 -18.48
N GLU A 312 -11.73 14.97 -18.23
CA GLU A 312 -11.98 16.17 -19.05
C GLU A 312 -11.02 16.32 -20.23
N GLU A 313 -9.97 15.51 -20.35
CA GLU A 313 -9.08 15.44 -21.52
C GLU A 313 -9.48 14.29 -22.47
#